data_a2cbd217493b3946e568bf20c69ce36b
#
_entry.id   a2cbd217493b3946e568bf20c69ce36b
#
_cell.length_a   1.000
_cell.length_b   1.000
_cell.length_c   1.000
_cell.angle_alpha   90.00
_cell.angle_beta   90.00
_cell.angle_gamma   90.00
#
_symmetry.space_group_name_H-M   'P 1'
#
loop_
_entity.id
_entity.type
_entity.pdbx_description
1 polymer ?
#
loop_
_entity_poly.entity_id
_entity_poly.type
_entity_poly.pdbx_seq_one_letter_code
_entity_poly.pdbx_strand_id
1 'polypeptide(L)'
;MLIKIYGKPEAHDTKYSPAECTGTKTEVISGNPDRKHVSTSYIERQNLTMRMTMRRFTRLTNGFSKKVENHAYSVALYTMHYNFCRIHASLRVTPAMEAGITNHVWTIEEMLGKIGL
;
A
#
# COMPACT_ATOMS: atom_id res chain seq x y z
N MET A 1 -7.70 12.43 -0.97
CA MET A 1 -6.24 12.43 -1.27
C MET A 1 -5.57 13.54 -0.47
N LEU A 2 -4.48 13.24 0.20
CA LEU A 2 -3.65 14.20 0.92
C LEU A 2 -2.32 14.34 0.18
N ILE A 3 -1.95 15.56 -0.20
CA ILE A 3 -0.72 15.85 -0.91
C ILE A 3 0.15 16.70 -0.01
N LYS A 4 1.37 16.23 0.26
CA LYS A 4 2.40 17.01 0.95
C LYS A 4 3.14 17.86 -0.06
N ILE A 5 3.28 19.16 0.23
CA ILE A 5 4.01 20.12 -0.60
C ILE A 5 5.38 20.33 0.02
N TYR A 6 6.41 20.12 -0.78
CA TYR A 6 7.81 20.30 -0.35
C TYR A 6 8.39 21.56 -0.97
N GLY A 7 9.02 22.39 -0.14
CA GLY A 7 9.75 23.58 -0.56
C GLY A 7 11.24 23.33 -0.72
N LYS A 8 11.92 24.21 -1.45
CA LYS A 8 13.39 24.21 -1.47
C LYS A 8 13.89 24.80 -0.14
N PRO A 9 14.83 24.15 0.54
CA PRO A 9 15.45 24.74 1.73
C PRO A 9 16.26 25.97 1.31
N GLU A 10 16.11 27.06 2.05
CA GLU A 10 16.82 28.34 1.83
C GLU A 10 18.28 28.33 2.29
N ALA A 11 18.91 27.21 2.46
CA ALA A 11 20.24 27.15 3.06
C ALA A 11 21.30 26.54 2.16
N HIS A 12 22.54 26.92 2.42
CA HIS A 12 23.77 26.63 1.68
C HIS A 12 24.13 25.17 1.42
N ASP A 13 23.37 24.20 1.88
CA ASP A 13 23.70 22.78 1.76
C ASP A 13 22.50 21.94 1.32
N THR A 14 22.01 22.23 0.11
CA THR A 14 20.84 21.57 -0.47
C THR A 14 21.09 20.17 -1.00
N LYS A 15 22.36 19.75 -1.12
CA LYS A 15 22.74 18.49 -1.76
C LYS A 15 22.37 17.25 -0.94
N TYR A 16 22.37 17.37 0.38
CA TYR A 16 22.16 16.24 1.31
C TYR A 16 21.01 16.45 2.30
N SER A 17 20.38 17.61 2.28
CA SER A 17 19.23 17.91 3.15
C SER A 17 17.93 17.48 2.51
N PRO A 18 17.05 16.73 3.22
CA PRO A 18 15.73 16.42 2.71
C PRO A 18 14.89 17.69 2.55
N ALA A 19 14.05 17.74 1.53
CA ALA A 19 13.12 18.87 1.32
C ALA A 19 12.15 18.98 2.51
N GLU A 20 11.95 20.19 3.01
CA GLU A 20 11.01 20.46 4.09
C GLU A 20 9.57 20.49 3.56
N CYS A 21 8.64 19.89 4.32
CA CYS A 21 7.22 19.94 4.03
C CYS A 21 6.69 21.34 4.38
N THR A 22 6.39 22.16 3.37
CA THR A 22 5.91 23.53 3.55
C THR A 22 4.40 23.64 3.70
N GLY A 23 3.66 22.59 3.35
CA GLY A 23 2.21 22.60 3.45
C GLY A 23 1.58 21.30 2.96
N THR A 24 0.27 21.25 3.07
CA THR A 24 -0.52 20.12 2.59
C THR A 24 -1.74 20.60 1.82
N LYS A 25 -2.08 19.90 0.75
CA LYS A 25 -3.33 20.07 0.01
C LYS A 25 -4.17 18.82 0.17
N THR A 26 -5.43 18.98 0.58
CA THR A 26 -6.37 17.87 0.73
C THR A 26 -7.49 18.00 -0.29
N GLU A 27 -7.72 16.93 -1.03
CA GLU A 27 -8.74 16.82 -2.06
C GLU A 27 -9.57 15.56 -1.85
N VAL A 28 -10.90 15.69 -1.84
CA VAL A 28 -11.81 14.54 -1.80
C VAL A 28 -12.05 14.06 -3.23
N ILE A 29 -11.59 12.84 -3.53
CA ILE A 29 -11.76 12.22 -4.86
C ILE A 29 -13.04 11.41 -4.92
N SER A 30 -13.36 10.68 -3.84
CA SER A 30 -14.59 9.88 -3.74
C SER A 30 -14.96 9.64 -2.28
N GLY A 31 -16.25 9.36 -2.04
CA GLY A 31 -16.76 9.08 -0.71
C GLY A 31 -16.91 10.32 0.18
N ASN A 32 -17.11 10.09 1.46
CA ASN A 32 -17.22 11.14 2.47
C ASN A 32 -16.22 10.87 3.62
N PRO A 33 -14.93 11.18 3.41
CA PRO A 33 -13.91 10.90 4.40
C PRO A 33 -14.03 11.82 5.62
N ASP A 34 -13.82 11.27 6.82
CA ASP A 34 -13.68 12.07 8.03
C ASP A 34 -12.33 12.78 8.02
N ARG A 35 -12.36 14.10 8.01
CA ARG A 35 -11.16 14.94 7.97
C ARG A 35 -10.21 14.72 9.14
N LYS A 36 -10.71 14.30 10.28
CA LYS A 36 -9.90 14.01 11.48
C LYS A 36 -8.95 12.82 11.26
N HIS A 37 -9.31 11.89 10.38
CA HIS A 37 -8.55 10.69 10.10
C HIS A 37 -7.72 10.77 8.81
N VAL A 38 -7.68 11.92 8.14
CA VAL A 38 -6.87 12.10 6.93
C VAL A 38 -5.39 12.15 7.29
N SER A 39 -4.64 11.15 6.83
CA SER A 39 -3.21 11.03 7.09
C SER A 39 -2.51 10.26 5.97
N THR A 40 -1.25 10.60 5.68
CA THR A 40 -0.41 9.82 4.76
C THR A 40 0.15 8.55 5.41
N SER A 41 0.07 8.43 6.74
CA SER A 41 0.64 7.31 7.50
C SER A 41 0.07 5.95 7.09
N TYR A 42 -1.19 5.88 6.70
CA TYR A 42 -1.82 4.64 6.23
C TYR A 42 -1.15 4.10 4.96
N ILE A 43 -0.93 4.98 3.97
CA ILE A 43 -0.25 4.60 2.72
C ILE A 43 1.22 4.31 2.96
N GLU A 44 1.91 5.10 3.77
CA GLU A 44 3.31 4.88 4.13
C GLU A 44 3.49 3.55 4.84
N ARG A 45 2.59 3.20 5.77
CA ARG A 45 2.59 1.90 6.45
C ARG A 45 2.32 0.76 5.48
N GLN A 46 1.38 0.92 4.56
CA GLN A 46 1.08 -0.10 3.55
C GLN A 46 2.27 -0.31 2.60
N ASN A 47 2.93 0.77 2.19
CA ASN A 47 4.14 0.68 1.37
C ASN A 47 5.27 -0.06 2.08
N LEU A 48 5.44 0.17 3.39
CA LEU A 48 6.39 -0.60 4.19
C LEU A 48 6.04 -2.09 4.22
N THR A 49 4.78 -2.42 4.45
CA THR A 49 4.30 -3.81 4.47
C THR A 49 4.54 -4.50 3.13
N MET A 50 4.28 -3.82 2.01
CA MET A 50 4.58 -4.35 0.67
C MET A 50 6.07 -4.61 0.49
N ARG A 51 6.94 -3.68 0.89
CA ARG A 51 8.40 -3.87 0.79
C ARG A 51 8.90 -5.03 1.65
N MET A 52 8.32 -5.24 2.81
CA MET A 52 8.70 -6.35 3.71
C MET A 52 8.23 -7.71 3.20
N THR A 53 7.11 -7.77 2.50
CA THR A 53 6.48 -9.03 2.07
C THR A 53 6.71 -9.38 0.61
N MET A 54 6.97 -8.40 -0.25
CA MET A 54 7.25 -8.60 -1.67
C MET A 54 8.70 -8.31 -2.01
N ARG A 55 9.42 -9.35 -2.42
CA ARG A 55 10.84 -9.23 -2.81
C ARG A 55 11.07 -8.22 -3.95
N ARG A 56 10.10 -8.04 -4.83
CA ARG A 56 10.18 -7.07 -5.94
C ARG A 56 10.35 -5.61 -5.52
N PHE A 57 9.94 -5.28 -4.30
CA PHE A 57 10.04 -3.93 -3.73
C PHE A 57 11.21 -3.74 -2.79
N THR A 58 12.03 -4.77 -2.58
CA THR A 58 13.25 -4.66 -1.78
C THR A 58 14.36 -3.99 -2.59
N ARG A 59 15.04 -3.01 -1.99
CA ARG A 59 16.03 -2.16 -2.69
C ARG A 59 17.33 -2.86 -3.06
N LEU A 60 17.66 -3.98 -2.40
CA LEU A 60 18.95 -4.65 -2.49
C LEU A 60 18.87 -6.01 -3.20
N THR A 61 17.88 -6.22 -4.05
CA THR A 61 17.72 -7.48 -4.78
C THR A 61 17.41 -7.25 -6.25
N ASN A 62 17.77 -8.23 -7.09
CA ASN A 62 17.46 -8.24 -8.53
C ASN A 62 16.03 -8.75 -8.83
N GLY A 63 15.09 -8.55 -7.92
CA GLY A 63 13.72 -9.05 -8.01
C GLY A 63 12.76 -8.17 -8.82
N PHE A 64 13.25 -7.23 -9.60
CA PHE A 64 12.41 -6.34 -10.42
C PHE A 64 11.77 -7.05 -11.61
N SER A 65 10.61 -6.55 -12.05
CA SER A 65 9.91 -7.04 -13.23
C SER A 65 10.40 -6.32 -14.49
N LYS A 66 10.69 -7.08 -15.54
CA LYS A 66 11.09 -6.51 -16.85
C LYS A 66 9.90 -5.99 -17.65
N LYS A 67 8.71 -6.51 -17.40
CA LYS A 67 7.46 -6.11 -18.08
C LYS A 67 6.49 -5.51 -17.07
N VAL A 68 5.81 -4.43 -17.48
CA VAL A 68 4.81 -3.73 -16.64
C VAL A 68 3.65 -4.64 -16.29
N GLU A 69 3.18 -5.47 -17.22
CA GLU A 69 2.09 -6.42 -16.97
C GLU A 69 2.43 -7.41 -15.85
N ASN A 70 3.65 -7.96 -15.86
CA ASN A 70 4.10 -8.88 -14.82
C ASN A 70 4.15 -8.20 -13.45
N HIS A 71 4.55 -6.94 -13.41
CA HIS A 71 4.53 -6.14 -12.19
C HIS A 71 3.09 -5.92 -11.70
N ALA A 72 2.18 -5.53 -12.58
CA ALA A 72 0.77 -5.32 -12.25
C ALA A 72 0.11 -6.60 -11.72
N TYR A 73 0.32 -7.75 -12.35
CA TYR A 73 -0.18 -9.04 -11.87
C TYR A 73 0.38 -9.43 -10.51
N SER A 74 1.65 -9.18 -10.29
CA SER A 74 2.30 -9.43 -9.00
C SER A 74 1.69 -8.60 -7.88
N VAL A 75 1.42 -7.33 -8.10
CA VAL A 75 0.75 -6.44 -7.14
C VAL A 75 -0.70 -6.87 -6.90
N ALA A 76 -1.44 -7.23 -7.96
CA ALA A 76 -2.82 -7.71 -7.85
C ALA A 76 -2.90 -8.99 -7.02
N LEU A 77 -2.01 -9.94 -7.27
CA LEU A 77 -1.94 -11.21 -6.53
C LEU A 77 -1.60 -10.98 -5.05
N TYR A 78 -0.63 -10.11 -4.77
CA TYR A 78 -0.30 -9.72 -3.41
C TYR A 78 -1.50 -9.08 -2.69
N THR A 79 -2.18 -8.16 -3.34
CA THR A 79 -3.34 -7.47 -2.76
C THR A 79 -4.46 -8.44 -2.44
N MET A 80 -4.73 -9.37 -3.33
CA MET A 80 -5.73 -10.41 -3.11
C MET A 80 -5.37 -11.33 -1.95
N HIS A 81 -4.12 -11.80 -1.89
CA HIS A 81 -3.63 -12.60 -0.77
C HIS A 81 -3.71 -11.82 0.56
N TYR A 82 -3.28 -10.57 0.58
CA TYR A 82 -3.33 -9.70 1.76
C TYR A 82 -4.75 -9.53 2.31
N ASN A 83 -5.71 -9.34 1.42
CA ASN A 83 -7.08 -9.05 1.82
C ASN A 83 -7.90 -10.31 2.18
N PHE A 84 -7.65 -11.44 1.55
CA PHE A 84 -8.48 -12.64 1.70
C PHE A 84 -7.82 -13.79 2.46
N CYS A 85 -6.50 -13.91 2.38
CA CYS A 85 -5.78 -15.06 2.92
C CYS A 85 -5.00 -14.75 4.22
N ARG A 86 -4.66 -13.50 4.46
CA ARG A 86 -3.84 -13.10 5.60
C ARG A 86 -4.68 -12.55 6.74
N ILE A 87 -4.55 -13.17 7.91
CA ILE A 87 -5.15 -12.63 9.15
C ILE A 87 -4.31 -11.42 9.62
N HIS A 88 -4.97 -10.29 9.78
CA HIS A 88 -4.34 -9.08 10.31
C HIS A 88 -4.32 -9.12 11.83
N ALA A 89 -3.16 -8.95 12.45
CA ALA A 89 -2.99 -9.11 13.90
C ALA A 89 -3.89 -8.19 14.74
N SER A 90 -4.09 -6.96 14.32
CA SER A 90 -4.95 -6.00 15.03
C SER A 90 -6.44 -6.25 14.82
N LEU A 91 -6.83 -6.76 13.65
CA LEU A 91 -8.24 -7.08 13.34
C LEU A 91 -8.62 -8.49 13.80
N ARG A 92 -7.65 -9.40 13.94
CA ARG A 92 -7.81 -10.84 14.21
C ARG A 92 -8.60 -11.62 13.14
N VAL A 93 -8.94 -10.95 12.06
CA VAL A 93 -9.60 -11.49 10.86
C VAL A 93 -8.91 -10.93 9.62
N THR A 94 -9.27 -11.42 8.44
CA THR A 94 -8.77 -10.83 7.19
C THR A 94 -9.45 -9.48 6.91
N PRO A 95 -8.81 -8.56 6.18
CA PRO A 95 -9.45 -7.31 5.78
C PRO A 95 -10.78 -7.49 5.04
N ALA A 96 -10.90 -8.53 4.20
CA ALA A 96 -12.15 -8.84 3.49
C ALA A 96 -13.26 -9.31 4.41
N MET A 97 -12.93 -10.04 5.49
CA MET A 97 -13.89 -10.43 6.52
C MET A 97 -14.39 -9.21 7.30
N GLU A 98 -13.49 -8.30 7.67
CA GLU A 98 -13.85 -7.06 8.36
C GLU A 98 -14.74 -6.16 7.50
N ALA A 99 -14.51 -6.13 6.19
CA ALA A 99 -15.35 -5.41 5.23
C ALA A 99 -16.69 -6.10 4.91
N GLY A 100 -16.93 -7.30 5.44
CA GLY A 100 -18.15 -8.07 5.20
C GLY A 100 -18.24 -8.72 3.80
N ILE A 101 -17.12 -8.81 3.07
CA ILE A 101 -17.07 -9.39 1.72
C ILE A 101 -17.03 -10.92 1.77
N THR A 102 -16.40 -11.48 2.78
CA THR A 102 -16.30 -12.92 3.01
C THR A 102 -16.48 -13.25 4.49
N ASN A 103 -16.85 -14.49 4.77
CA ASN A 103 -17.09 -14.98 6.14
C ASN A 103 -16.01 -15.92 6.67
N HIS A 104 -14.97 -16.18 5.90
CA HIS A 104 -13.88 -17.08 6.26
C HIS A 104 -12.55 -16.63 5.67
N VAL A 105 -11.45 -17.18 6.20
CA VAL A 105 -10.11 -17.01 5.65
C VAL A 105 -9.96 -17.91 4.43
N TRP A 106 -9.60 -17.34 3.29
CA TRP A 106 -9.38 -18.11 2.07
C TRP A 106 -8.05 -18.86 2.12
N THR A 107 -8.04 -20.05 1.58
CA THR A 107 -6.80 -20.76 1.26
C THR A 107 -6.23 -20.23 -0.07
N ILE A 108 -4.93 -20.48 -0.30
CA ILE A 108 -4.31 -20.13 -1.58
C ILE A 108 -4.99 -20.87 -2.74
N GLU A 109 -5.37 -22.12 -2.54
CA GLU A 109 -6.09 -22.92 -3.54
C GLU A 109 -7.46 -22.32 -3.89
N GLU A 110 -8.22 -21.89 -2.89
CA GLU A 110 -9.49 -21.20 -3.09
C GLU A 110 -9.31 -19.87 -3.85
N MET A 111 -8.30 -19.09 -3.46
CA MET A 111 -7.96 -17.84 -4.15
C MET A 111 -7.62 -18.09 -5.62
N LEU A 112 -6.78 -19.07 -5.92
CA LEU A 112 -6.40 -19.42 -7.29
C LEU A 112 -7.60 -19.92 -8.10
N GLY A 113 -8.49 -20.70 -7.49
CA GLY A 113 -9.73 -21.13 -8.11
C GLY A 113 -10.65 -19.98 -8.52
N LYS A 114 -10.72 -18.92 -7.71
CA LYS A 114 -11.52 -17.71 -8.02
C LYS A 114 -10.95 -16.89 -9.18
N ILE A 115 -9.65 -16.96 -9.44
CA ILE A 115 -9.02 -16.30 -10.60
C ILE A 115 -9.03 -17.21 -11.84
N GLY A 116 -9.57 -18.41 -11.79
CA GLY A 116 -9.67 -19.31 -12.92
C GLY A 116 -8.40 -20.13 -13.20
N LEU A 117 -7.55 -20.26 -12.19
CA LEU A 117 -6.34 -21.11 -12.28
C LEU A 117 -6.58 -22.50 -11.69
#